data_e89b011118820ec622ea98d6c76f24ee
#
_entry.id   e89b011118820ec622ea98d6c76f24ee
#
_cell.length_a   1.000
_cell.length_b   1.000
_cell.length_c   1.000
_cell.angle_alpha   90.00
_cell.angle_beta   90.00
_cell.angle_gamma   90.00
#
_symmetry.space_group_name_H-M   'P 1'
#
loop_
_entity.id
_entity.type
_entity.pdbx_description
1 polymer ?
#
loop_
_entity_poly.entity_id
_entity_poly.type
_entity_poly.pdbx_seq_one_letter_code
_entity_poly.pdbx_strand_id
1 'polypeptide(L)'
;VQAKWLPGNDLELKRPEELRLDRLDKEAARKTRSVLMMIGSLMHDYDSFKIPYAGGCKLGARTVAPHLFALEEFGVGIKAGNGNYHITVEKKLPERVVLYESGDTVTENIVMAAARSTGETIIQFASGNYMVQDVCFFLQKLGVKIEGIGSTTLRVRGVNGPIKKNITYAPAEDPIEAMFFISTAIATNSEITVERVPIDFMTLEMLKRKHMGLKFDMTPRYKAANGQTDLVDIHIHKHNGELKALVEKIHANVYPAGINQDNLPYFVPIAAVCKGRTLINDWTYENRAIYYTEMSKVGVNIELADPHRVFIGGPTKFNRDDVVCPPALRPASLLLIGMMAAEGVSTLRNIYTIQRGYEDLAERLNSLGAHIEVFQDF
;
A
#
# COMPACT_ATOMS: atom_id res chain seq x y z
N VAL A 1 -4.90 -15.85 18.89
CA VAL A 1 -4.35 -14.61 19.41
C VAL A 1 -5.45 -13.84 20.10
N GLN A 2 -5.20 -13.34 21.31
CA GLN A 2 -6.09 -12.39 21.98
C GLN A 2 -5.69 -10.99 21.54
N ALA A 3 -6.66 -10.18 21.13
CA ALA A 3 -6.47 -8.80 20.72
C ALA A 3 -7.35 -7.89 21.58
N LYS A 4 -6.80 -6.78 22.06
CA LYS A 4 -7.51 -5.80 22.86
C LYS A 4 -7.10 -4.40 22.39
N TRP A 5 -8.09 -3.62 21.94
CA TRP A 5 -7.88 -2.20 21.66
C TRP A 5 -7.74 -1.41 22.96
N LEU A 6 -6.76 -0.55 23.00
CA LEU A 6 -6.45 0.38 24.08
C LEU A 6 -6.76 1.82 23.63
N PRO A 7 -6.85 2.80 24.55
CA PRO A 7 -6.98 4.21 24.16
C PRO A 7 -5.84 4.67 23.24
N GLY A 8 -6.13 5.56 22.29
CA GLY A 8 -5.14 6.09 21.34
C GLY A 8 -4.83 5.19 20.15
N ASN A 9 -5.75 4.29 19.81
CA ASN A 9 -5.59 3.31 18.70
C ASN A 9 -4.46 2.29 18.89
N ASP A 10 -4.02 2.09 20.12
CA ASP A 10 -3.06 1.04 20.44
C ASP A 10 -3.75 -0.33 20.47
N LEU A 11 -3.05 -1.36 20.00
CA LEU A 11 -3.52 -2.74 19.96
C LEU A 11 -2.60 -3.65 20.79
N GLU A 12 -3.12 -4.18 21.90
CA GLU A 12 -2.44 -5.23 22.65
C GLU A 12 -2.72 -6.61 22.01
N LEU A 13 -1.66 -7.32 21.64
CA LEU A 13 -1.72 -8.67 21.08
C LEU A 13 -1.06 -9.66 22.02
N LYS A 14 -1.80 -10.68 22.46
CA LYS A 14 -1.27 -11.75 23.27
C LYS A 14 -1.30 -13.08 22.51
N ARG A 15 -0.11 -13.64 22.26
CA ARG A 15 0.00 -14.95 21.63
C ARG A 15 -0.48 -16.04 22.61
N PRO A 16 -1.37 -16.96 22.20
CA PRO A 16 -1.70 -18.14 23.00
C PRO A 16 -0.54 -19.14 22.97
N GLU A 17 -0.56 -20.10 23.90
CA GLU A 17 0.41 -21.21 23.89
C GLU A 17 0.33 -22.01 22.61
N GLU A 18 -0.88 -22.29 22.12
CA GLU A 18 -1.17 -22.97 20.87
C GLU A 18 -2.09 -22.15 19.96
N LEU A 19 -1.74 -22.06 18.67
CA LEU A 19 -2.56 -21.38 17.66
C LEU A 19 -3.62 -22.36 17.12
N ARG A 20 -4.87 -21.96 17.16
CA ARG A 20 -6.01 -22.74 16.64
C ARG A 20 -6.25 -22.38 15.16
N LEU A 21 -5.46 -22.99 14.25
CA LEU A 21 -5.54 -22.73 12.80
C LEU A 21 -6.86 -23.22 12.19
N ASP A 22 -7.54 -24.17 12.84
CA ASP A 22 -8.89 -24.64 12.50
C ASP A 22 -9.97 -23.55 12.64
N ARG A 23 -9.69 -22.50 13.42
CA ARG A 23 -10.58 -21.36 13.68
C ARG A 23 -10.25 -20.12 12.85
N LEU A 24 -9.41 -20.24 11.82
CA LEU A 24 -9.17 -19.13 10.91
C LEU A 24 -10.48 -18.72 10.20
N ASP A 25 -10.78 -17.42 10.25
CA ASP A 25 -11.94 -16.87 9.56
C ASP A 25 -11.75 -16.96 8.04
N LYS A 26 -12.51 -17.85 7.40
CA LYS A 26 -12.44 -18.09 5.96
C LYS A 26 -12.95 -16.92 5.13
N GLU A 27 -13.93 -16.18 5.65
CA GLU A 27 -14.48 -15.03 4.94
C GLU A 27 -13.51 -13.84 4.99
N ALA A 28 -12.92 -13.56 6.15
CA ALA A 28 -11.86 -12.56 6.28
C ALA A 28 -10.65 -12.91 5.39
N ALA A 29 -10.22 -14.18 5.37
CA ALA A 29 -9.13 -14.64 4.51
C ALA A 29 -9.42 -14.43 3.01
N ARG A 30 -10.66 -14.64 2.58
CA ARG A 30 -11.09 -14.39 1.19
C ARG A 30 -11.16 -12.91 0.80
N LYS A 31 -11.22 -12.01 1.78
CA LYS A 31 -11.25 -10.55 1.56
C LYS A 31 -9.85 -9.95 1.48
N THR A 32 -8.83 -10.64 1.98
CA THR A 32 -7.45 -10.14 2.06
C THR A 32 -6.46 -11.13 1.46
N ARG A 33 -5.28 -10.63 1.07
CA ARG A 33 -4.17 -11.46 0.60
C ARG A 33 -3.18 -11.81 1.72
N SER A 34 -3.26 -11.12 2.84
CA SER A 34 -2.31 -11.21 3.96
C SER A 34 -2.26 -12.60 4.62
N VAL A 35 -3.29 -13.43 4.45
CA VAL A 35 -3.27 -14.81 4.97
C VAL A 35 -2.10 -15.63 4.43
N LEU A 36 -1.61 -15.37 3.21
CA LEU A 36 -0.44 -16.03 2.64
C LEU A 36 0.84 -15.74 3.42
N MET A 37 0.95 -14.53 3.99
CA MET A 37 2.14 -14.11 4.74
C MET A 37 2.29 -14.88 6.07
N MET A 38 1.23 -15.55 6.53
CA MET A 38 1.30 -16.42 7.71
C MET A 38 2.20 -17.64 7.47
N ILE A 39 2.40 -18.07 6.22
CA ILE A 39 3.14 -19.31 5.90
C ILE A 39 4.58 -19.21 6.40
N GLY A 40 5.28 -18.10 6.08
CA GLY A 40 6.66 -17.90 6.50
C GLY A 40 6.87 -17.91 8.02
N SER A 41 5.87 -17.45 8.78
CA SER A 41 5.92 -17.49 10.25
C SER A 41 5.54 -18.86 10.81
N LEU A 42 4.51 -19.53 10.27
CA LEU A 42 3.95 -20.78 10.79
C LEU A 42 4.80 -22.01 10.47
N MET A 43 5.59 -21.99 9.40
CA MET A 43 6.43 -23.10 8.97
C MET A 43 7.44 -23.56 10.04
N HIS A 44 7.75 -22.71 11.00
CA HIS A 44 8.67 -23.06 12.09
C HIS A 44 8.00 -23.83 13.23
N ASP A 45 6.68 -23.71 13.36
CA ASP A 45 5.92 -24.31 14.47
C ASP A 45 5.14 -25.56 14.04
N TYR A 46 4.91 -25.77 12.72
CA TYR A 46 4.10 -26.86 12.19
C TYR A 46 4.78 -27.55 11.02
N ASP A 47 4.81 -28.88 11.03
CA ASP A 47 5.30 -29.68 9.90
C ASP A 47 4.24 -29.83 8.80
N SER A 48 2.96 -29.65 9.13
CA SER A 48 1.87 -29.51 8.16
C SER A 48 0.73 -28.70 8.74
N PHE A 49 0.06 -27.89 7.89
CA PHE A 49 -1.10 -27.11 8.28
C PHE A 49 -1.92 -26.68 7.05
N LYS A 50 -3.09 -26.10 7.31
CA LYS A 50 -3.99 -25.59 6.26
C LYS A 50 -4.30 -24.13 6.53
N ILE A 51 -4.31 -23.32 5.47
CA ILE A 51 -4.84 -21.97 5.49
C ILE A 51 -5.89 -21.79 4.39
N PRO A 52 -6.93 -20.95 4.60
CA PRO A 52 -7.92 -20.66 3.57
C PRO A 52 -7.29 -20.01 2.34
N TYR A 53 -7.95 -20.14 1.18
CA TYR A 53 -7.52 -19.40 -0.01
C TYR A 53 -7.50 -17.90 0.26
N ALA A 54 -6.42 -17.26 -0.17
CA ALA A 54 -6.30 -15.81 -0.15
C ALA A 54 -7.22 -15.17 -1.19
N GLY A 55 -7.83 -14.08 -0.81
CA GLY A 55 -8.58 -13.21 -1.71
C GLY A 55 -7.76 -12.00 -2.16
N GLY A 56 -8.42 -10.89 -2.41
CA GLY A 56 -7.80 -9.61 -2.75
C GLY A 56 -8.53 -8.85 -3.83
N CYS A 57 -7.92 -7.76 -4.32
CA CYS A 57 -8.49 -6.87 -5.32
C CYS A 57 -8.50 -7.55 -6.72
N LYS A 58 -9.57 -7.34 -7.50
CA LYS A 58 -9.76 -7.92 -8.83
C LYS A 58 -9.11 -7.06 -9.95
N LEU A 59 -7.86 -6.65 -9.76
CA LEU A 59 -7.12 -5.81 -10.73
C LEU A 59 -6.28 -6.60 -11.74
N GLY A 60 -6.51 -7.89 -11.91
CA GLY A 60 -5.77 -8.78 -12.80
C GLY A 60 -5.55 -10.18 -12.21
N ALA A 61 -4.87 -11.05 -12.96
CA ALA A 61 -4.54 -12.41 -12.55
C ALA A 61 -3.37 -12.42 -11.54
N ARG A 62 -3.65 -12.09 -10.28
CA ARG A 62 -2.63 -12.10 -9.22
C ARG A 62 -2.41 -13.52 -8.71
N THR A 63 -1.46 -14.24 -9.29
CA THR A 63 -1.12 -15.59 -8.83
C THR A 63 -0.44 -15.57 -7.48
N VAL A 64 -0.41 -16.70 -6.78
CA VAL A 64 0.34 -16.91 -5.54
C VAL A 64 1.70 -17.55 -5.78
N ALA A 65 2.01 -17.83 -7.06
CA ALA A 65 3.21 -18.54 -7.47
C ALA A 65 4.53 -17.92 -6.96
N PRO A 66 4.72 -16.58 -6.96
CA PRO A 66 5.93 -16.00 -6.40
C PRO A 66 6.19 -16.37 -4.93
N HIS A 67 5.13 -16.48 -4.11
CA HIS A 67 5.26 -16.95 -2.73
C HIS A 67 5.65 -18.44 -2.69
N LEU A 68 5.04 -19.26 -3.56
CA LEU A 68 5.29 -20.70 -3.59
C LEU A 68 6.75 -20.98 -3.96
N PHE A 69 7.24 -20.41 -5.05
CA PHE A 69 8.62 -20.59 -5.51
C PHE A 69 9.65 -20.18 -4.45
N ALA A 70 9.42 -19.05 -3.78
CA ALA A 70 10.36 -18.60 -2.77
C ALA A 70 10.32 -19.44 -1.47
N LEU A 71 9.15 -19.96 -1.09
CA LEU A 71 8.99 -20.82 0.09
C LEU A 71 9.48 -22.26 -0.15
N GLU A 72 9.46 -22.75 -1.39
CA GLU A 72 10.03 -24.06 -1.76
C GLU A 72 11.52 -24.17 -1.39
N GLU A 73 12.27 -23.05 -1.48
CA GLU A 73 13.68 -23.00 -1.05
C GLU A 73 13.84 -23.32 0.46
N PHE A 74 12.83 -23.00 1.27
CA PHE A 74 12.77 -23.34 2.70
C PHE A 74 12.20 -24.75 2.95
N GLY A 75 11.91 -25.53 1.90
CA GLY A 75 11.30 -26.85 2.00
C GLY A 75 9.79 -26.83 2.25
N VAL A 76 9.12 -25.76 1.89
CA VAL A 76 7.66 -25.64 2.05
C VAL A 76 6.97 -26.11 0.77
N GLY A 77 6.26 -27.23 0.86
CA GLY A 77 5.38 -27.73 -0.20
C GLY A 77 3.97 -27.17 -0.01
N ILE A 78 3.35 -26.68 -1.10
CA ILE A 78 2.00 -26.10 -1.06
C ILE A 78 1.12 -26.72 -2.15
N LYS A 79 -0.01 -27.31 -1.75
CA LYS A 79 -1.01 -27.88 -2.65
C LYS A 79 -2.35 -27.19 -2.42
N ALA A 80 -2.97 -26.70 -3.50
CA ALA A 80 -4.31 -26.13 -3.47
C ALA A 80 -5.36 -27.25 -3.53
N GLY A 81 -6.40 -27.20 -2.68
CA GLY A 81 -7.50 -28.15 -2.69
C GLY A 81 -8.58 -27.79 -1.67
N ASN A 82 -9.85 -28.06 -2.01
CA ASN A 82 -11.00 -27.88 -1.12
C ASN A 82 -11.10 -26.51 -0.43
N GLY A 83 -10.78 -25.43 -1.15
CA GLY A 83 -10.88 -24.05 -0.62
C GLY A 83 -9.77 -23.66 0.32
N ASN A 84 -8.70 -24.46 0.43
CA ASN A 84 -7.54 -24.23 1.30
C ASN A 84 -6.23 -24.51 0.55
N TYR A 85 -5.14 -23.87 1.01
CA TYR A 85 -3.79 -24.32 0.76
C TYR A 85 -3.40 -25.36 1.83
N HIS A 86 -2.93 -26.50 1.39
CA HIS A 86 -2.36 -27.57 2.24
C HIS A 86 -0.85 -27.41 2.20
N ILE A 87 -0.27 -27.07 3.33
CA ILE A 87 1.15 -26.80 3.49
C ILE A 87 1.83 -27.99 4.16
N THR A 88 2.97 -28.41 3.63
CA THR A 88 3.90 -29.38 4.24
C THR A 88 5.27 -28.72 4.36
N VAL A 89 6.02 -29.03 5.41
CA VAL A 89 7.30 -28.38 5.71
C VAL A 89 8.38 -29.43 5.94
N GLU A 90 9.42 -29.42 5.11
CA GLU A 90 10.63 -30.23 5.24
C GLU A 90 11.82 -29.37 5.70
N LYS A 91 11.68 -28.51 6.61
CA LYS A 91 12.65 -27.54 7.17
C LYS A 91 14.03 -27.54 6.50
N LYS A 92 14.22 -26.67 5.52
CA LYS A 92 15.50 -26.41 4.87
C LYS A 92 15.98 -25.01 5.26
N LEU A 93 17.30 -24.82 5.24
CA LEU A 93 17.92 -23.50 5.43
C LEU A 93 18.61 -23.10 4.13
N PRO A 94 17.98 -22.27 3.29
CA PRO A 94 18.64 -21.78 2.10
C PRO A 94 19.66 -20.68 2.47
N GLU A 95 20.87 -20.79 1.90
CA GLU A 95 21.86 -19.69 1.96
C GLU A 95 21.44 -18.51 1.12
N ARG A 96 20.67 -18.76 0.05
CA ARG A 96 20.21 -17.74 -0.90
C ARG A 96 18.82 -18.08 -1.41
N VAL A 97 17.98 -17.04 -1.50
CA VAL A 97 16.67 -17.08 -2.14
C VAL A 97 16.60 -15.98 -3.19
N VAL A 98 16.26 -16.34 -4.41
CA VAL A 98 16.02 -15.39 -5.50
C VAL A 98 14.53 -15.25 -5.69
N LEU A 99 13.97 -14.08 -5.42
CA LEU A 99 12.54 -13.84 -5.62
C LEU A 99 12.21 -13.77 -7.11
N TYR A 100 11.11 -14.41 -7.50
CA TYR A 100 10.64 -14.41 -8.89
C TYR A 100 10.30 -13.01 -9.39
N GLU A 101 9.84 -12.14 -8.49
CA GLU A 101 9.56 -10.73 -8.71
C GLU A 101 9.83 -9.93 -7.43
N SER A 102 10.10 -8.65 -7.58
CA SER A 102 10.29 -7.74 -6.44
C SER A 102 8.92 -7.30 -5.88
N GLY A 103 8.22 -8.24 -5.23
CA GLY A 103 6.91 -8.00 -4.62
C GLY A 103 7.00 -7.77 -3.12
N ASP A 104 6.17 -6.86 -2.58
CA ASP A 104 6.16 -6.52 -1.16
C ASP A 104 5.82 -7.74 -0.30
N THR A 105 4.65 -8.34 -0.51
CA THR A 105 4.15 -9.44 0.33
C THR A 105 4.97 -10.72 0.22
N VAL A 106 5.59 -11.01 -0.93
CA VAL A 106 6.50 -12.15 -1.05
C VAL A 106 7.80 -11.88 -0.28
N THR A 107 8.33 -10.65 -0.36
CA THR A 107 9.52 -10.28 0.42
C THR A 107 9.27 -10.40 1.91
N GLU A 108 8.16 -9.85 2.42
CA GLU A 108 7.76 -9.93 3.83
C GLU A 108 7.63 -11.38 4.29
N ASN A 109 6.99 -12.25 3.49
CA ASN A 109 6.81 -13.66 3.80
C ASN A 109 8.15 -14.39 3.92
N ILE A 110 9.09 -14.13 3.02
CA ILE A 110 10.43 -14.75 3.01
C ILE A 110 11.32 -14.20 4.14
N VAL A 111 11.23 -12.90 4.44
CA VAL A 111 11.93 -12.32 5.60
C VAL A 111 11.43 -12.96 6.91
N MET A 112 10.12 -13.18 7.05
CA MET A 112 9.56 -13.89 8.20
C MET A 112 9.97 -15.36 8.25
N ALA A 113 10.08 -16.04 7.11
CA ALA A 113 10.61 -17.41 7.03
C ALA A 113 12.08 -17.46 7.47
N ALA A 114 12.92 -16.54 7.01
CA ALA A 114 14.32 -16.46 7.40
C ALA A 114 14.53 -16.04 8.86
N ALA A 115 13.59 -15.29 9.45
CA ALA A 115 13.73 -14.71 10.79
C ALA A 115 13.93 -15.72 11.94
N ARG A 116 13.46 -16.95 11.77
CA ARG A 116 13.60 -18.04 12.77
C ARG A 116 14.47 -19.19 12.27
N SER A 117 15.15 -19.02 11.15
CA SER A 117 16.12 -20.00 10.63
C SER A 117 17.47 -19.84 11.31
N THR A 118 18.15 -20.94 11.59
CA THR A 118 19.51 -20.92 12.16
C THR A 118 20.53 -20.65 11.06
N GLY A 119 21.11 -19.47 11.01
CA GLY A 119 22.12 -19.11 10.00
C GLY A 119 21.76 -17.83 9.26
N GLU A 120 22.41 -17.63 8.13
CA GLU A 120 22.19 -16.44 7.29
C GLU A 120 21.51 -16.86 5.98
N THR A 121 20.46 -16.13 5.61
CA THR A 121 19.81 -16.24 4.30
C THR A 121 19.97 -14.91 3.55
N ILE A 122 20.45 -14.94 2.32
CA ILE A 122 20.53 -13.80 1.40
C ILE A 122 19.28 -13.82 0.51
N ILE A 123 18.46 -12.78 0.58
CA ILE A 123 17.27 -12.63 -0.24
C ILE A 123 17.58 -11.61 -1.34
N GLN A 124 17.51 -12.03 -2.61
CA GLN A 124 17.77 -11.19 -3.78
C GLN A 124 16.45 -10.80 -4.48
N PHE A 125 16.45 -9.64 -5.12
CA PHE A 125 15.27 -8.98 -5.70
C PHE A 125 14.18 -8.67 -4.67
N ALA A 126 14.58 -8.44 -3.41
CA ALA A 126 13.67 -7.98 -2.37
C ALA A 126 13.06 -6.62 -2.73
N SER A 127 11.82 -6.39 -2.34
CA SER A 127 11.23 -5.05 -2.38
C SER A 127 11.82 -4.17 -1.29
N GLY A 128 12.19 -2.93 -1.64
CA GLY A 128 12.63 -1.90 -0.69
C GLY A 128 11.49 -1.04 -0.15
N ASN A 129 10.22 -1.39 -0.42
CA ASN A 129 9.06 -0.57 -0.06
C ASN A 129 8.90 -0.39 1.46
N TYR A 130 8.20 0.66 1.89
CA TYR A 130 8.04 1.03 3.31
C TYR A 130 7.48 -0.12 4.16
N MET A 131 6.49 -0.87 3.64
CA MET A 131 5.90 -2.02 4.35
C MET A 131 6.92 -3.11 4.67
N VAL A 132 7.80 -3.42 3.71
CA VAL A 132 8.88 -4.42 3.88
C VAL A 132 9.91 -3.92 4.88
N GLN A 133 10.28 -2.63 4.80
CA GLN A 133 11.21 -2.04 5.77
C GLN A 133 10.63 -2.09 7.19
N ASP A 134 9.34 -1.79 7.33
CA ASP A 134 8.65 -1.81 8.62
C ASP A 134 8.63 -3.22 9.26
N VAL A 135 8.34 -4.26 8.47
CA VAL A 135 8.48 -5.65 8.91
C VAL A 135 9.92 -5.97 9.34
N CYS A 136 10.92 -5.50 8.60
CA CYS A 136 12.33 -5.69 8.97
C CYS A 136 12.66 -5.01 10.30
N PHE A 137 12.23 -3.76 10.52
CA PHE A 137 12.44 -3.04 11.77
C PHE A 137 11.74 -3.71 12.96
N PHE A 138 10.50 -4.19 12.74
CA PHE A 138 9.79 -4.99 13.73
C PHE A 138 10.58 -6.24 14.12
N LEU A 139 11.08 -7.00 13.16
CA LEU A 139 11.87 -8.21 13.39
C LEU A 139 13.22 -7.91 14.05
N GLN A 140 13.87 -6.79 13.71
CA GLN A 140 15.08 -6.35 14.41
C GLN A 140 14.81 -6.06 15.89
N LYS A 141 13.66 -5.47 16.22
CA LYS A 141 13.25 -5.24 17.62
C LYS A 141 13.03 -6.57 18.38
N LEU A 142 12.63 -7.62 17.66
CA LEU A 142 12.54 -8.99 18.19
C LEU A 142 13.90 -9.68 18.31
N GLY A 143 14.99 -9.14 17.76
CA GLY A 143 16.36 -9.65 17.88
C GLY A 143 16.91 -10.30 16.60
N VAL A 144 16.18 -10.30 15.51
CA VAL A 144 16.67 -10.74 14.19
C VAL A 144 17.68 -9.73 13.65
N LYS A 145 18.79 -10.18 13.08
CA LYS A 145 19.76 -9.27 12.43
C LYS A 145 19.45 -9.20 10.94
N ILE A 146 19.14 -8.01 10.45
CA ILE A 146 18.80 -7.76 9.05
C ILE A 146 19.65 -6.61 8.52
N GLU A 147 20.39 -6.86 7.43
CA GLU A 147 21.19 -5.87 6.72
C GLU A 147 20.60 -5.64 5.32
N GLY A 148 20.84 -4.47 4.74
CA GLY A 148 20.37 -4.11 3.40
C GLY A 148 18.91 -3.65 3.33
N ILE A 149 18.30 -3.29 4.47
CA ILE A 149 16.91 -2.80 4.52
C ILE A 149 16.75 -1.60 3.57
N GLY A 150 15.69 -1.63 2.75
CA GLY A 150 15.44 -0.63 1.71
C GLY A 150 16.18 -0.87 0.38
N SER A 151 17.03 -1.91 0.29
CA SER A 151 17.69 -2.32 -0.95
C SER A 151 17.04 -3.56 -1.55
N THR A 152 17.51 -3.95 -2.75
CA THR A 152 17.05 -5.16 -3.44
C THR A 152 17.71 -6.45 -2.93
N THR A 153 18.58 -6.36 -1.93
CA THR A 153 19.25 -7.52 -1.35
C THR A 153 19.24 -7.40 0.17
N LEU A 154 18.57 -8.33 0.82
CA LEU A 154 18.53 -8.44 2.27
C LEU A 154 19.42 -9.59 2.75
N ARG A 155 20.14 -9.41 3.86
CA ARG A 155 20.85 -10.46 4.59
C ARG A 155 20.15 -10.63 5.92
N VAL A 156 19.56 -11.79 6.13
CA VAL A 156 18.79 -12.10 7.35
C VAL A 156 19.50 -13.17 8.12
N ARG A 157 19.95 -12.85 9.34
CA ARG A 157 20.43 -13.82 10.33
C ARG A 157 19.34 -14.04 11.36
N GLY A 158 18.66 -15.16 11.24
CA GLY A 158 17.54 -15.50 12.09
C GLY A 158 17.97 -15.84 13.51
N VAL A 159 16.98 -15.87 14.40
CA VAL A 159 17.15 -16.33 15.78
C VAL A 159 16.78 -17.80 15.88
N ASN A 160 17.52 -18.56 16.67
CA ASN A 160 17.21 -19.98 16.88
C ASN A 160 16.00 -20.13 17.81
N GLY A 161 14.94 -20.77 17.32
CA GLY A 161 13.77 -21.16 18.10
C GLY A 161 12.70 -20.06 18.28
N PRO A 162 11.75 -20.28 19.19
CA PRO A 162 10.64 -19.36 19.39
C PRO A 162 11.07 -18.02 19.97
N ILE A 163 10.61 -16.93 19.37
CA ILE A 163 10.83 -15.58 19.91
C ILE A 163 9.83 -15.34 21.05
N LYS A 164 10.35 -15.29 22.29
CA LYS A 164 9.57 -15.02 23.51
C LYS A 164 9.97 -13.64 24.06
N LYS A 165 9.54 -12.58 23.40
CA LYS A 165 9.87 -11.20 23.79
C LYS A 165 8.62 -10.32 23.75
N ASN A 166 8.36 -9.62 24.83
CA ASN A 166 7.34 -8.56 24.85
C ASN A 166 7.97 -7.30 24.29
N ILE A 167 7.33 -6.71 23.30
CA ILE A 167 7.77 -5.46 22.69
C ILE A 167 6.57 -4.54 22.50
N THR A 168 6.84 -3.24 22.46
CA THR A 168 5.95 -2.21 21.93
C THR A 168 6.55 -1.75 20.61
N TYR A 169 5.73 -1.66 19.58
CA TYR A 169 6.15 -1.23 18.25
C TYR A 169 5.08 -0.33 17.63
N ALA A 170 5.49 0.78 17.06
CA ALA A 170 4.62 1.64 16.27
C ALA A 170 4.95 1.37 14.78
N PRO A 171 3.97 0.94 13.96
CA PRO A 171 4.17 0.84 12.51
C PRO A 171 4.56 2.18 11.90
N ALA A 172 5.23 2.14 10.75
CA ALA A 172 5.55 3.33 9.97
C ALA A 172 4.26 4.00 9.46
N GLU A 173 4.34 5.31 9.31
CA GLU A 173 3.29 6.12 8.68
C GLU A 173 3.09 5.73 7.21
N ASP A 174 1.85 5.89 6.70
CA ASP A 174 1.48 5.50 5.34
C ASP A 174 1.73 6.62 4.33
N PRO A 175 2.73 6.49 3.42
CA PRO A 175 2.99 7.48 2.37
C PRO A 175 1.83 7.60 1.38
N ILE A 176 1.00 6.57 1.25
CA ILE A 176 -0.09 6.52 0.29
C ILE A 176 -1.28 7.34 0.80
N GLU A 177 -1.51 7.31 2.11
CA GLU A 177 -2.48 8.19 2.74
C GLU A 177 -2.03 9.65 2.67
N ALA A 178 -0.77 9.94 2.94
CA ALA A 178 -0.21 11.29 2.75
C ALA A 178 -0.41 11.78 1.30
N MET A 179 -0.17 10.90 0.32
CA MET A 179 -0.37 11.20 -1.10
C MET A 179 -1.83 11.50 -1.44
N PHE A 180 -2.80 10.79 -0.82
CA PHE A 180 -4.22 11.07 -0.99
C PHE A 180 -4.58 12.50 -0.56
N PHE A 181 -4.17 12.92 0.65
CA PHE A 181 -4.46 14.26 1.17
C PHE A 181 -3.76 15.36 0.35
N ILE A 182 -2.51 15.16 -0.04
CA ILE A 182 -1.79 16.08 -0.92
C ILE A 182 -2.50 16.23 -2.27
N SER A 183 -2.91 15.12 -2.88
CA SER A 183 -3.64 15.12 -4.15
C SER A 183 -4.99 15.82 -4.02
N THR A 184 -5.70 15.60 -2.91
CA THR A 184 -6.97 16.26 -2.60
C THR A 184 -6.79 17.76 -2.50
N ALA A 185 -5.80 18.23 -1.74
CA ALA A 185 -5.52 19.66 -1.61
C ALA A 185 -5.21 20.32 -2.95
N ILE A 186 -4.43 19.64 -3.80
CA ILE A 186 -4.09 20.14 -5.13
C ILE A 186 -5.35 20.20 -6.01
N ALA A 187 -6.14 19.14 -6.08
CA ALA A 187 -7.33 19.09 -6.93
C ALA A 187 -8.39 20.13 -6.54
N THR A 188 -8.54 20.37 -5.23
CA THR A 188 -9.49 21.36 -4.67
C THR A 188 -8.90 22.78 -4.56
N ASN A 189 -7.63 22.99 -4.97
CA ASN A 189 -6.89 24.25 -4.78
C ASN A 189 -6.94 24.74 -3.32
N SER A 190 -6.80 23.83 -2.36
CA SER A 190 -6.86 24.09 -0.93
C SER A 190 -5.45 24.23 -0.35
N GLU A 191 -5.37 24.86 0.81
CA GLU A 191 -4.15 24.97 1.61
C GLU A 191 -4.28 24.07 2.84
N ILE A 192 -3.35 23.12 3.00
CA ILE A 192 -3.34 22.19 4.14
C ILE A 192 -1.90 21.89 4.58
N THR A 193 -1.77 21.46 5.83
CA THR A 193 -0.55 20.80 6.33
C THR A 193 -0.81 19.32 6.50
N VAL A 194 -0.02 18.49 5.83
CA VAL A 194 -0.01 17.04 6.04
C VAL A 194 1.14 16.72 6.98
N GLU A 195 0.80 16.34 8.20
CA GLU A 195 1.78 16.03 9.24
C GLU A 195 2.31 14.59 9.10
N ARG A 196 3.52 14.35 9.64
CA ARG A 196 4.12 13.02 9.78
C ARG A 196 4.28 12.28 8.46
N VAL A 197 4.63 12.96 7.39
CA VAL A 197 4.85 12.36 6.07
C VAL A 197 6.16 11.58 6.05
N PRO A 198 6.17 10.28 5.71
CA PRO A 198 7.39 9.47 5.63
C PRO A 198 8.14 9.83 4.34
N ILE A 199 8.94 10.90 4.42
CA ILE A 199 9.47 11.64 3.28
C ILE A 199 10.35 10.83 2.34
N ASP A 200 11.10 9.87 2.85
CA ASP A 200 11.99 9.05 2.02
C ASP A 200 11.19 8.24 0.97
N PHE A 201 9.95 7.87 1.29
CA PHE A 201 9.03 7.18 0.38
C PHE A 201 8.21 8.12 -0.51
N MET A 202 8.40 9.44 -0.38
CA MET A 202 7.68 10.49 -1.10
C MET A 202 8.60 11.42 -1.92
N THR A 203 9.91 11.21 -1.85
CA THR A 203 10.91 12.11 -2.43
C THR A 203 10.70 12.32 -3.93
N LEU A 204 10.46 11.25 -4.69
CA LEU A 204 10.25 11.32 -6.13
C LEU A 204 8.89 11.94 -6.48
N GLU A 205 7.87 11.62 -5.71
CA GLU A 205 6.54 12.21 -5.81
C GLU A 205 6.57 13.72 -5.61
N MET A 206 7.28 14.18 -4.57
CA MET A 206 7.41 15.61 -4.30
C MET A 206 8.27 16.31 -5.35
N LEU A 207 9.34 15.68 -5.84
CA LEU A 207 10.17 16.21 -6.94
C LEU A 207 9.33 16.46 -8.20
N LYS A 208 8.48 15.50 -8.61
CA LYS A 208 7.62 15.66 -9.78
C LYS A 208 6.64 16.81 -9.60
N ARG A 209 6.01 16.96 -8.42
CA ARG A 209 5.09 18.08 -8.14
C ARG A 209 5.81 19.42 -8.15
N LYS A 210 7.03 19.50 -7.64
CA LYS A 210 7.86 20.71 -7.74
C LYS A 210 8.07 21.09 -9.20
N HIS A 211 8.36 20.14 -10.08
CA HIS A 211 8.49 20.36 -11.52
C HIS A 211 7.16 20.74 -12.20
N MET A 212 6.02 20.34 -11.63
CA MET A 212 4.69 20.79 -12.07
C MET A 212 4.38 22.21 -11.60
N GLY A 213 5.20 22.81 -10.75
CA GLY A 213 5.04 24.17 -10.25
C GLY A 213 4.35 24.28 -8.89
N LEU A 214 4.14 23.15 -8.18
CA LEU A 214 3.56 23.16 -6.83
C LEU A 214 4.52 23.86 -5.86
N LYS A 215 3.97 24.81 -5.09
CA LYS A 215 4.65 25.46 -3.97
C LYS A 215 4.29 24.72 -2.69
N PHE A 216 5.29 24.35 -1.92
CA PHE A 216 5.12 23.70 -0.62
C PHE A 216 6.33 23.95 0.26
N ASP A 217 6.13 23.92 1.57
CA ASP A 217 7.18 23.98 2.57
C ASP A 217 7.25 22.65 3.32
N MET A 218 8.42 22.34 3.83
CA MET A 218 8.64 21.15 4.67
C MET A 218 9.38 21.53 5.94
N THR A 219 8.99 20.91 7.06
CA THR A 219 9.74 21.03 8.32
C THR A 219 11.09 20.32 8.21
N PRO A 220 12.03 20.59 9.14
CA PRO A 220 13.17 19.71 9.35
C PRO A 220 12.71 18.25 9.60
N ARG A 221 13.56 17.29 9.23
CA ARG A 221 13.28 15.86 9.48
C ARG A 221 13.27 15.54 10.97
N TYR A 222 12.36 14.66 11.36
CA TYR A 222 12.29 14.09 12.71
C TYR A 222 11.96 12.60 12.65
N LYS A 223 12.20 11.85 13.72
CA LYS A 223 11.97 10.40 13.72
C LYS A 223 10.52 10.04 14.08
N ALA A 224 9.99 9.04 13.37
CA ALA A 224 8.75 8.37 13.72
C ALA A 224 8.85 7.64 15.07
N ALA A 225 7.71 7.20 15.61
CA ALA A 225 7.66 6.47 16.87
C ALA A 225 8.40 5.11 16.81
N ASN A 226 8.60 4.52 15.62
CA ASN A 226 9.44 3.32 15.43
C ASN A 226 10.95 3.61 15.56
N GLY A 227 11.37 4.89 15.60
CA GLY A 227 12.76 5.33 15.72
C GLY A 227 13.60 5.16 14.44
N GLN A 228 13.02 4.69 13.34
CA GLN A 228 13.72 4.37 12.09
C GLN A 228 13.31 5.30 10.95
N THR A 229 12.01 5.46 10.75
CA THR A 229 11.43 6.24 9.64
C THR A 229 11.65 7.74 9.86
N ASP A 230 12.11 8.45 8.82
CA ASP A 230 12.23 9.91 8.81
C ASP A 230 10.92 10.55 8.35
N LEU A 231 10.41 11.46 9.14
CA LEU A 231 9.18 12.21 8.90
C LEU A 231 9.46 13.69 8.66
N VAL A 232 8.55 14.32 7.94
CA VAL A 232 8.41 15.78 7.82
C VAL A 232 6.91 16.14 7.84
N ASP A 233 6.60 17.38 8.17
CA ASP A 233 5.30 17.96 7.91
C ASP A 233 5.39 18.74 6.61
N ILE A 234 4.42 18.58 5.71
CA ILE A 234 4.38 19.24 4.40
C ILE A 234 3.22 20.21 4.36
N HIS A 235 3.52 21.48 4.23
CA HIS A 235 2.53 22.53 4.01
C HIS A 235 2.35 22.75 2.51
N ILE A 236 1.16 22.50 1.99
CA ILE A 236 0.78 22.67 0.58
C ILE A 236 0.12 24.03 0.41
N HIS A 237 0.66 24.86 -0.48
CA HIS A 237 0.06 26.15 -0.82
C HIS A 237 -0.94 26.04 -1.98
N LYS A 238 -1.89 26.97 -2.04
CA LYS A 238 -2.79 27.10 -3.19
C LYS A 238 -1.98 27.36 -4.47
N HIS A 239 -2.31 26.64 -5.54
CA HIS A 239 -1.61 26.77 -6.82
C HIS A 239 -2.23 27.81 -7.76
N ASN A 240 -3.46 28.26 -7.50
CA ASN A 240 -4.17 29.32 -8.24
C ASN A 240 -4.19 29.10 -9.78
N GLY A 241 -4.23 27.83 -10.22
CA GLY A 241 -4.22 27.46 -11.63
C GLY A 241 -2.88 27.63 -12.34
N GLU A 242 -1.77 27.74 -11.63
CA GLU A 242 -0.41 27.90 -12.21
C GLU A 242 0.28 26.58 -12.56
N LEU A 243 -0.26 25.44 -12.14
CA LEU A 243 0.35 24.13 -12.38
C LEU A 243 0.41 23.77 -13.86
N LYS A 244 1.49 23.10 -14.26
CA LYS A 244 1.74 22.66 -15.63
C LYS A 244 1.97 21.15 -15.69
N ALA A 245 1.49 20.53 -16.76
CA ALA A 245 1.80 19.14 -17.07
C ALA A 245 3.31 18.93 -17.23
N LEU A 246 3.79 17.77 -16.82
CA LEU A 246 5.17 17.36 -17.11
C LEU A 246 5.30 16.97 -18.59
N VAL A 247 6.44 17.28 -19.19
CA VAL A 247 6.79 16.84 -20.55
C VAL A 247 6.99 15.32 -20.56
N GLU A 248 7.66 14.79 -19.53
CA GLU A 248 7.92 13.37 -19.37
C GLU A 248 6.72 12.64 -18.75
N LYS A 249 6.55 11.38 -19.12
CA LYS A 249 5.55 10.50 -18.55
C LYS A 249 5.70 10.36 -17.03
N ILE A 250 4.60 10.17 -16.35
CA ILE A 250 4.56 9.75 -14.97
C ILE A 250 4.28 8.24 -14.95
N HIS A 251 5.17 7.44 -14.38
CA HIS A 251 5.02 5.99 -14.34
C HIS A 251 5.41 5.42 -12.99
N ALA A 252 4.74 4.35 -12.59
CA ALA A 252 5.11 3.57 -11.44
C ALA A 252 6.32 2.68 -11.72
N ASN A 253 7.06 2.37 -10.68
CA ASN A 253 8.03 1.29 -10.68
C ASN A 253 8.10 0.68 -9.28
N VAL A 254 8.78 -0.45 -9.16
CA VAL A 254 9.07 -1.04 -7.85
C VAL A 254 9.96 -0.07 -7.08
N TYR A 255 9.59 0.24 -5.84
CA TYR A 255 10.41 1.10 -4.98
C TYR A 255 11.77 0.44 -4.69
N PRO A 256 12.90 1.15 -4.74
CA PRO A 256 13.04 2.61 -4.90
C PRO A 256 13.25 3.11 -6.34
N ALA A 257 13.03 2.30 -7.36
CA ALA A 257 13.38 2.62 -8.75
C ALA A 257 12.37 3.58 -9.44
N GLY A 258 11.29 3.97 -8.81
CA GLY A 258 10.28 4.87 -9.38
C GLY A 258 9.23 5.30 -8.37
N ILE A 259 8.16 5.94 -8.86
CA ILE A 259 6.99 6.28 -8.06
C ILE A 259 6.37 4.99 -7.51
N ASN A 260 6.04 4.99 -6.22
CA ASN A 260 5.28 3.91 -5.62
C ASN A 260 4.02 3.64 -6.44
N GLN A 261 3.81 2.37 -6.79
CA GLN A 261 2.67 1.93 -7.61
C GLN A 261 1.31 2.36 -7.05
N ASP A 262 1.17 2.50 -5.73
CA ASP A 262 -0.07 2.93 -5.09
C ASP A 262 -0.17 4.46 -4.94
N ASN A 263 0.93 5.21 -5.11
CA ASN A 263 0.94 6.66 -5.23
C ASN A 263 0.63 7.15 -6.64
N LEU A 264 0.96 6.35 -7.67
CA LEU A 264 0.78 6.75 -9.07
C LEU A 264 -0.64 7.22 -9.40
N PRO A 265 -1.74 6.53 -8.97
CA PRO A 265 -3.09 6.94 -9.27
C PRO A 265 -3.39 8.38 -8.86
N TYR A 266 -2.85 8.84 -7.74
CA TYR A 266 -3.09 10.19 -7.22
C TYR A 266 -2.48 11.32 -8.06
N PHE A 267 -1.69 10.99 -9.07
CA PHE A 267 -1.30 11.96 -10.09
C PHE A 267 -2.41 12.24 -11.12
N VAL A 268 -3.46 11.42 -11.19
CA VAL A 268 -4.59 11.62 -12.12
C VAL A 268 -5.34 12.92 -11.81
N PRO A 269 -5.87 13.17 -10.59
CA PRO A 269 -6.53 14.41 -10.27
C PRO A 269 -5.58 15.62 -10.26
N ILE A 270 -4.28 15.42 -9.95
CA ILE A 270 -3.27 16.48 -10.07
C ILE A 270 -3.08 16.88 -11.53
N ALA A 271 -2.92 15.90 -12.43
CA ALA A 271 -2.80 16.17 -13.87
C ALA A 271 -4.04 16.84 -14.44
N ALA A 272 -5.23 16.51 -13.92
CA ALA A 272 -6.48 17.12 -14.34
C ALA A 272 -6.55 18.63 -14.09
N VAL A 273 -5.85 19.17 -13.09
CA VAL A 273 -5.81 20.62 -12.81
C VAL A 273 -4.61 21.34 -13.43
N CYS A 274 -3.67 20.59 -14.04
CA CYS A 274 -2.50 21.18 -14.69
C CYS A 274 -2.82 21.69 -16.11
N LYS A 275 -2.16 22.78 -16.51
CA LYS A 275 -2.19 23.23 -17.91
C LYS A 275 -1.37 22.30 -18.79
N GLY A 276 -2.00 21.72 -19.81
CA GLY A 276 -1.34 20.81 -20.77
C GLY A 276 -1.85 19.38 -20.71
N ARG A 277 -1.08 18.45 -21.27
CA ARG A 277 -1.44 17.04 -21.37
C ARG A 277 -0.38 16.18 -20.67
N THR A 278 -0.81 15.35 -19.74
CA THR A 278 0.05 14.43 -18.97
C THR A 278 -0.18 12.98 -19.42
N LEU A 279 0.90 12.25 -19.66
CA LEU A 279 0.87 10.79 -19.84
C LEU A 279 1.13 10.11 -18.52
N ILE A 280 0.18 9.28 -18.06
CA ILE A 280 0.35 8.37 -16.95
C ILE A 280 0.46 6.94 -17.50
N ASN A 281 1.53 6.22 -17.09
CA ASN A 281 1.77 4.84 -17.48
C ASN A 281 1.78 3.95 -16.23
N ASP A 282 0.71 3.18 -16.06
CA ASP A 282 0.47 2.26 -14.95
C ASP A 282 0.63 0.81 -15.41
N TRP A 283 1.86 0.38 -15.56
CA TRP A 283 2.18 -0.95 -16.08
C TRP A 283 2.25 -2.04 -15.01
N THR A 284 2.25 -1.67 -13.72
CA THR A 284 2.38 -2.63 -12.60
C THR A 284 1.13 -3.45 -12.34
N TYR A 285 -0.03 -3.00 -12.84
CA TYR A 285 -1.30 -3.70 -12.78
C TYR A 285 -1.90 -3.83 -14.18
N GLU A 286 -2.39 -5.02 -14.53
CA GLU A 286 -2.84 -5.33 -15.89
C GLU A 286 -3.96 -4.41 -16.41
N ASN A 287 -4.89 -3.99 -15.54
CA ASN A 287 -6.10 -3.27 -15.97
C ASN A 287 -6.43 -2.04 -15.12
N ARG A 288 -5.51 -1.54 -14.27
CA ARG A 288 -5.86 -0.44 -13.36
C ARG A 288 -6.08 0.88 -14.08
N ALA A 289 -5.30 1.16 -15.13
CA ALA A 289 -5.43 2.40 -15.89
C ALA A 289 -6.81 2.53 -16.58
N ILE A 290 -7.48 1.43 -16.90
CA ILE A 290 -8.85 1.43 -17.43
C ILE A 290 -9.81 2.13 -16.46
N TYR A 291 -9.67 1.87 -15.15
CA TYR A 291 -10.54 2.51 -14.15
C TYR A 291 -10.26 4.00 -13.95
N TYR A 292 -9.14 4.54 -14.43
CA TYR A 292 -8.91 5.99 -14.39
C TYR A 292 -9.85 6.75 -15.31
N THR A 293 -10.37 6.09 -16.37
CA THR A 293 -11.36 6.69 -17.26
C THR A 293 -12.68 7.01 -16.57
N GLU A 294 -12.97 6.42 -15.40
CA GLU A 294 -14.12 6.78 -14.57
C GLU A 294 -14.11 8.28 -14.18
N MET A 295 -12.93 8.91 -14.14
CA MET A 295 -12.79 10.33 -13.90
C MET A 295 -13.44 11.22 -14.99
N SER A 296 -13.75 10.67 -16.16
CA SER A 296 -14.52 11.38 -17.19
C SER A 296 -15.93 11.75 -16.72
N LYS A 297 -16.51 10.97 -15.80
CA LYS A 297 -17.82 11.23 -15.20
C LYS A 297 -17.85 12.53 -14.40
N VAL A 298 -16.72 12.87 -13.79
CA VAL A 298 -16.57 14.16 -13.09
C VAL A 298 -15.90 15.24 -13.96
N GLY A 299 -15.92 15.07 -15.28
CA GLY A 299 -15.52 16.11 -16.26
C GLY A 299 -14.04 16.08 -16.66
N VAL A 300 -13.24 15.11 -16.20
CA VAL A 300 -11.83 15.03 -16.59
C VAL A 300 -11.70 14.62 -18.06
N ASN A 301 -10.92 15.38 -18.84
CA ASN A 301 -10.55 15.01 -20.19
C ASN A 301 -9.47 13.92 -20.14
N ILE A 302 -9.89 12.65 -20.22
CA ILE A 302 -9.02 11.48 -20.11
C ILE A 302 -9.21 10.56 -21.30
N GLU A 303 -8.11 10.14 -21.90
CA GLU A 303 -8.06 9.25 -23.06
C GLU A 303 -7.25 8.02 -22.72
N LEU A 304 -7.87 6.83 -22.86
CA LEU A 304 -7.21 5.55 -22.70
C LEU A 304 -6.45 5.22 -24.00
N ALA A 305 -5.10 5.20 -23.92
CA ALA A 305 -4.26 4.79 -25.05
C ALA A 305 -4.17 3.27 -25.17
N ASP A 306 -4.08 2.58 -24.01
CA ASP A 306 -4.10 1.13 -23.88
C ASP A 306 -4.39 0.77 -22.39
N PRO A 307 -4.48 -0.52 -22.01
CA PRO A 307 -4.79 -0.94 -20.64
C PRO A 307 -3.86 -0.37 -19.55
N HIS A 308 -2.70 0.16 -19.93
CA HIS A 308 -1.66 0.66 -19.02
C HIS A 308 -1.43 2.18 -19.12
N ARG A 309 -1.90 2.83 -20.19
CA ARG A 309 -1.57 4.23 -20.47
C ARG A 309 -2.80 5.09 -20.64
N VAL A 310 -2.83 6.21 -19.94
CA VAL A 310 -3.85 7.23 -20.09
C VAL A 310 -3.21 8.58 -20.32
N PHE A 311 -3.83 9.37 -21.19
CA PHE A 311 -3.55 10.81 -21.34
C PHE A 311 -4.61 11.62 -20.60
N ILE A 312 -4.17 12.61 -19.84
CA ILE A 312 -5.02 13.50 -19.08
C ILE A 312 -4.77 14.92 -19.55
N GLY A 313 -5.80 15.55 -20.09
CA GLY A 313 -5.80 16.94 -20.54
C GLY A 313 -6.39 17.86 -19.47
N GLY A 314 -5.68 18.91 -19.10
CA GLY A 314 -6.14 19.90 -18.14
C GLY A 314 -5.87 21.34 -18.61
N PRO A 315 -6.34 22.38 -17.88
CA PRO A 315 -7.10 22.27 -16.62
C PRO A 315 -8.55 21.85 -16.79
N THR A 316 -9.02 20.99 -15.91
CA THR A 316 -10.41 20.53 -15.83
C THR A 316 -11.23 21.43 -14.91
N LYS A 317 -12.45 21.76 -15.32
CA LYS A 317 -13.52 22.18 -14.41
C LYS A 317 -14.29 20.92 -14.00
N PHE A 318 -14.15 20.50 -12.73
CA PHE A 318 -14.84 19.31 -12.25
C PHE A 318 -16.36 19.53 -12.20
N ASN A 319 -17.09 18.45 -12.52
CA ASN A 319 -18.56 18.44 -12.54
C ASN A 319 -19.07 17.49 -11.45
N ARG A 320 -20.21 17.84 -10.84
CA ARG A 320 -20.96 16.94 -9.97
C ARG A 320 -21.54 15.78 -10.79
N ASP A 321 -21.63 14.59 -10.16
CA ASP A 321 -22.27 13.43 -10.76
C ASP A 321 -22.76 12.45 -9.69
N ASP A 322 -23.56 11.46 -10.11
CA ASP A 322 -23.98 10.30 -9.32
C ASP A 322 -23.33 9.05 -9.91
N VAL A 323 -22.32 8.51 -9.22
CA VAL A 323 -21.46 7.45 -9.74
C VAL A 323 -21.42 6.26 -8.79
N VAL A 324 -21.45 5.05 -9.38
CA VAL A 324 -21.15 3.82 -8.64
C VAL A 324 -19.64 3.68 -8.49
N CYS A 325 -19.20 3.43 -7.27
CA CYS A 325 -17.79 3.26 -6.92
C CYS A 325 -17.17 2.08 -7.70
N PRO A 326 -16.03 2.27 -8.39
CA PRO A 326 -15.34 1.16 -9.04
C PRO A 326 -14.81 0.15 -8.00
N PRO A 327 -14.60 -1.12 -8.41
CA PRO A 327 -14.23 -2.20 -7.49
C PRO A 327 -12.78 -2.12 -6.99
N ALA A 328 -12.04 -1.09 -7.37
CA ALA A 328 -10.64 -0.88 -7.01
C ALA A 328 -10.48 0.35 -6.11
N LEU A 329 -9.74 0.20 -5.01
CA LEU A 329 -9.61 1.23 -3.97
C LEU A 329 -9.09 2.57 -4.50
N ARG A 330 -7.97 2.54 -5.25
CA ARG A 330 -7.34 3.79 -5.72
C ARG A 330 -8.21 4.52 -6.76
N PRO A 331 -8.74 3.89 -7.81
CA PRO A 331 -9.71 4.53 -8.69
C PRO A 331 -10.95 5.09 -7.98
N ALA A 332 -11.46 4.37 -6.96
CA ALA A 332 -12.58 4.86 -6.16
C ALA A 332 -12.25 6.16 -5.41
N SER A 333 -11.07 6.24 -4.81
CA SER A 333 -10.62 7.46 -4.11
C SER A 333 -10.34 8.62 -5.07
N LEU A 334 -9.96 8.36 -6.33
CA LEU A 334 -9.82 9.42 -7.35
C LEU A 334 -11.16 10.10 -7.65
N LEU A 335 -12.24 9.30 -7.80
CA LEU A 335 -13.59 9.85 -8.00
C LEU A 335 -14.02 10.72 -6.83
N LEU A 336 -13.79 10.26 -5.59
CA LEU A 336 -14.06 11.07 -4.40
C LEU A 336 -13.32 12.42 -4.45
N ILE A 337 -12.03 12.42 -4.81
CA ILE A 337 -11.25 13.65 -4.98
C ILE A 337 -11.86 14.57 -6.04
N GLY A 338 -12.23 14.03 -7.21
CA GLY A 338 -12.87 14.80 -8.28
C GLY A 338 -14.22 15.39 -7.87
N MET A 339 -15.02 14.60 -7.12
CA MET A 339 -16.31 15.05 -6.59
C MET A 339 -16.16 16.18 -5.55
N MET A 340 -15.14 16.09 -4.68
CA MET A 340 -14.85 17.16 -3.71
C MET A 340 -14.36 18.44 -4.39
N ALA A 341 -13.76 18.35 -5.57
CA ALA A 341 -13.31 19.50 -6.36
C ALA A 341 -14.44 20.10 -7.22
N ALA A 342 -15.59 19.44 -7.33
CA ALA A 342 -16.75 19.89 -8.11
C ALA A 342 -17.67 20.81 -7.29
N GLU A 343 -18.30 21.77 -7.97
CA GLU A 343 -19.36 22.59 -7.36
C GLU A 343 -20.68 21.82 -7.29
N GLY A 344 -21.37 21.88 -6.14
CA GLY A 344 -22.67 21.26 -5.91
C GLY A 344 -22.56 19.90 -5.23
N VAL A 345 -23.62 19.09 -5.29
CA VAL A 345 -23.71 17.80 -4.60
C VAL A 345 -23.41 16.67 -5.56
N SER A 346 -22.49 15.79 -5.20
CA SER A 346 -22.21 14.52 -5.90
C SER A 346 -22.60 13.35 -5.02
N THR A 347 -22.96 12.22 -5.62
CA THR A 347 -23.27 10.98 -4.91
C THR A 347 -22.31 9.87 -5.36
N LEU A 348 -21.57 9.28 -4.43
CA LEU A 348 -20.74 8.10 -4.67
C LEU A 348 -21.38 6.88 -4.02
N ARG A 349 -21.85 5.93 -4.83
CA ARG A 349 -22.57 4.74 -4.37
C ARG A 349 -21.65 3.55 -4.18
N ASN A 350 -22.00 2.64 -3.26
CA ASN A 350 -21.28 1.40 -3.00
C ASN A 350 -19.82 1.63 -2.55
N ILE A 351 -19.63 2.45 -1.53
CA ILE A 351 -18.33 2.92 -1.04
C ILE A 351 -17.54 1.90 -0.22
N TYR A 352 -17.99 0.65 -0.12
CA TYR A 352 -17.29 -0.42 0.62
C TYR A 352 -15.79 -0.49 0.27
N THR A 353 -15.45 -0.27 -1.01
CA THR A 353 -14.05 -0.28 -1.47
C THR A 353 -13.20 0.79 -0.79
N ILE A 354 -13.76 1.99 -0.55
CA ILE A 354 -13.07 3.08 0.17
C ILE A 354 -13.01 2.76 1.66
N GLN A 355 -14.13 2.37 2.27
CA GLN A 355 -14.23 2.10 3.70
C GLN A 355 -13.26 1.01 4.20
N ARG A 356 -12.97 0.00 3.37
CA ARG A 356 -12.00 -1.04 3.74
C ARG A 356 -10.54 -0.58 3.72
N GLY A 357 -10.22 0.55 3.06
CA GLY A 357 -8.85 1.03 2.85
C GLY A 357 -8.51 2.32 3.59
N TYR A 358 -9.53 3.03 4.09
CA TYR A 358 -9.37 4.26 4.85
C TYR A 358 -10.28 4.22 6.07
N GLU A 359 -9.73 4.49 7.23
CA GLU A 359 -10.47 4.61 8.48
C GLU A 359 -11.11 6.00 8.55
N ASP A 360 -12.41 6.05 8.82
CA ASP A 360 -13.21 7.26 9.09
C ASP A 360 -12.97 8.43 8.12
N LEU A 361 -12.76 8.09 6.82
CA LEU A 361 -12.33 9.07 5.82
C LEU A 361 -13.28 10.26 5.69
N ALA A 362 -14.60 10.03 5.73
CA ALA A 362 -15.59 11.10 5.62
C ALA A 362 -15.50 12.07 6.80
N GLU A 363 -15.39 11.56 8.03
CA GLU A 363 -15.24 12.37 9.24
C GLU A 363 -13.95 13.19 9.20
N ARG A 364 -12.84 12.57 8.81
CA ARG A 364 -11.53 13.23 8.68
C ARG A 364 -11.54 14.32 7.62
N LEU A 365 -12.15 14.09 6.47
CA LEU A 365 -12.29 15.11 5.43
C LEU A 365 -13.22 16.25 5.88
N ASN A 366 -14.30 15.93 6.61
CA ASN A 366 -15.19 16.95 7.16
C ASN A 366 -14.49 17.83 8.20
N SER A 367 -13.58 17.29 8.99
CA SER A 367 -12.76 18.06 9.92
C SER A 367 -11.82 19.07 9.21
N LEU A 368 -11.54 18.83 7.93
CA LEU A 368 -10.78 19.74 7.05
C LEU A 368 -11.65 20.70 6.25
N GLY A 369 -12.98 20.68 6.46
CA GLY A 369 -13.93 21.58 5.82
C GLY A 369 -14.66 21.01 4.60
N ALA A 370 -14.58 19.71 4.35
CA ALA A 370 -15.47 19.04 3.41
C ALA A 370 -16.89 18.91 4.02
N HIS A 371 -17.88 18.60 3.18
CA HIS A 371 -19.26 18.32 3.59
C HIS A 371 -19.66 16.96 3.01
N ILE A 372 -19.33 15.88 3.72
CA ILE A 372 -19.59 14.50 3.30
C ILE A 372 -20.56 13.86 4.28
N GLU A 373 -21.65 13.32 3.76
CA GLU A 373 -22.61 12.53 4.51
C GLU A 373 -22.54 11.07 4.03
N VAL A 374 -22.55 10.12 4.96
CA VAL A 374 -22.51 8.69 4.65
C VAL A 374 -23.86 8.10 5.01
N PHE A 375 -24.56 7.55 4.01
CA PHE A 375 -25.84 6.86 4.19
C PHE A 375 -25.63 5.36 4.06
N GLN A 376 -26.34 4.58 4.88
CA GLN A 376 -26.49 3.14 4.68
C GLN A 376 -27.86 2.93 4.04
N ASP A 377 -27.86 2.38 2.81
CA ASP A 377 -29.09 1.85 2.24
C ASP A 377 -29.47 0.58 3.03
N PHE A 378 -30.69 0.54 3.54
CA PHE A 378 -31.28 -0.58 4.27
C PHE A 378 -31.77 -1.65 3.29
#